data_3be0ae07f26f19c144e6430d608a214f
#
_entry.id   3be0ae07f26f19c144e6430d608a214f
#
_cell.length_a   1.000
_cell.length_b   1.000
_cell.length_c   1.000
_cell.angle_alpha   90.00
_cell.angle_beta   90.00
_cell.angle_gamma   90.00
#
_symmetry.space_group_name_H-M   'P 1'
#
loop_
_entity.id
_entity.type
_entity.pdbx_description
1 polymer ?
#
loop_
_entity_poly.entity_id
_entity_poly.type
_entity_poly.pdbx_seq_one_letter_code
_entity_poly.pdbx_strand_id
1 'polypeptide(L)'
;MTTRGRRGWSRLGEMGAALRLGWQAGPLLLSSYVIVTTTAAAIPVATAWLTKIVLDGLTGERTAVVPAAIALVSLGALALTLPHARRYLRAELGRSIALRTQDRLYTKVNGFTGLARFEDPAFLDRLRLADQAARHTPGQIVEGALGITQGAVTVLGFVASLAVISPIVTAAVLGAAVPTLIAELSLSRRRAQVMWKVSPMERREIFYGRLLGDVQAAKEIRLFGLGHFLQGRMRAERMRANEEHRCLDRRELVTQSALSLASAGTAGAGLVLAINAALNGAGTAGDVSMFVVAVAAVQSALSSLAEQAAYTHQELLMFGHYLAVDRMEPDLPRPERPREIPRGGDIELRDVWFRYSEDHPWILRGVDLTIPHGSCVALVGLNGAGKSTLVKLLCRFYEPTSGSIRWGGVDLRDMDPDDLRRRLGAVFQDYMSYDFTAAENIGVGDLAAIGDRERIVTAARRAGVDDVVRRLPHGYDTMLSRSFFGEAEKDDPSTGVFLSGGQWQRLALARALLRDGCDVMILDEPSAGLDAQAEHEVHRRLRLLRAGRTSLLISHRLGTVREADLIVVLEDGRVAERGSHDELLRADGPYAKLFRLQAEGYRDEVAVIGRQP
;
A
#
# COMPACT_ATOMS: atom_id res chain seq x y z
N MET A 1 -32.76 -9.84 -12.81
CA MET A 1 -31.87 -10.12 -14.00
C MET A 1 -30.83 -9.02 -14.30
N THR A 2 -30.57 -8.06 -13.41
CA THR A 2 -29.84 -6.81 -13.74
C THR A 2 -28.46 -6.63 -13.07
N THR A 3 -28.07 -7.48 -12.14
CA THR A 3 -26.77 -7.32 -11.43
C THR A 3 -25.59 -8.09 -12.07
N ARG A 4 -25.84 -9.14 -12.84
CA ARG A 4 -24.79 -9.90 -13.52
C ARG A 4 -24.21 -9.17 -14.74
N GLY A 5 -25.02 -8.44 -15.50
CA GLY A 5 -24.56 -7.68 -16.67
C GLY A 5 -23.62 -6.54 -16.32
N ARG A 6 -23.92 -5.74 -15.29
CA ARG A 6 -23.09 -4.61 -14.85
C ARG A 6 -21.70 -5.04 -14.35
N ARG A 7 -21.58 -6.22 -13.71
CA ARG A 7 -20.29 -6.77 -13.25
C ARG A 7 -19.37 -7.24 -14.40
N GLY A 8 -19.94 -7.72 -15.50
CA GLY A 8 -19.15 -8.14 -16.67
C GLY A 8 -18.51 -6.96 -17.42
N TRP A 9 -19.26 -5.89 -17.59
CA TRP A 9 -18.78 -4.68 -18.27
C TRP A 9 -17.71 -3.92 -17.45
N SER A 10 -17.78 -3.94 -16.12
CA SER A 10 -16.73 -3.38 -15.26
C SER A 10 -15.38 -4.10 -15.44
N ARG A 11 -15.37 -5.42 -15.62
CA ARG A 11 -14.15 -6.23 -15.74
C ARG A 11 -13.43 -6.06 -17.07
N LEU A 12 -14.17 -5.91 -18.17
CA LEU A 12 -13.58 -5.54 -19.46
C LEU A 12 -12.92 -4.16 -19.39
N GLY A 13 -13.54 -3.24 -18.66
CA GLY A 13 -12.96 -1.91 -18.38
C GLY A 13 -11.68 -1.99 -17.54
N GLU A 14 -11.63 -2.87 -16.55
CA GLU A 14 -10.43 -3.11 -15.70
C GLU A 14 -9.29 -3.74 -16.53
N MET A 15 -9.60 -4.73 -17.38
CA MET A 15 -8.63 -5.31 -18.30
C MET A 15 -8.11 -4.28 -19.30
N GLY A 16 -9.00 -3.44 -19.86
CA GLY A 16 -8.63 -2.33 -20.72
C GLY A 16 -7.74 -1.30 -20.02
N ALA A 17 -7.95 -1.05 -18.72
CA ALA A 17 -7.10 -0.18 -17.92
C ALA A 17 -5.69 -0.78 -17.72
N ALA A 18 -5.59 -2.07 -17.43
CA ALA A 18 -4.30 -2.76 -17.29
C ALA A 18 -3.51 -2.77 -18.61
N LEU A 19 -4.17 -3.07 -19.75
CA LEU A 19 -3.56 -3.02 -21.08
C LEU A 19 -3.10 -1.61 -21.45
N ARG A 20 -3.87 -0.58 -21.09
CA ARG A 20 -3.49 0.82 -21.29
C ARG A 20 -2.27 1.21 -20.46
N LEU A 21 -2.18 0.75 -19.22
CA LEU A 21 -0.97 0.92 -18.39
C LEU A 21 0.23 0.22 -19.02
N GLY A 22 0.06 -0.99 -19.53
CA GLY A 22 1.10 -1.71 -20.27
C GLY A 22 1.59 -0.96 -21.52
N TRP A 23 0.67 -0.40 -22.29
CA TRP A 23 1.01 0.43 -23.44
C TRP A 23 1.76 1.69 -23.05
N GLN A 24 1.29 2.37 -22.00
CA GLN A 24 1.92 3.59 -21.49
C GLN A 24 3.31 3.34 -20.85
N ALA A 25 3.54 2.14 -20.29
CA ALA A 25 4.82 1.77 -19.68
C ALA A 25 5.91 1.47 -20.73
N GLY A 26 5.52 0.91 -21.90
CA GLY A 26 6.47 0.63 -22.98
C GLY A 26 5.78 0.07 -24.23
N PRO A 27 5.39 0.91 -25.18
CA PRO A 27 4.66 0.45 -26.37
C PRO A 27 5.46 -0.51 -27.23
N LEU A 28 6.78 -0.29 -27.38
CA LEU A 28 7.67 -1.19 -28.13
C LEU A 28 7.85 -2.53 -27.42
N LEU A 29 7.98 -2.53 -26.08
CA LEU A 29 8.11 -3.77 -25.30
C LEU A 29 6.83 -4.60 -25.39
N LEU A 30 5.67 -3.96 -25.23
CA LEU A 30 4.38 -4.64 -25.33
C LEU A 30 4.18 -5.20 -26.75
N SER A 31 4.44 -4.41 -27.81
CA SER A 31 4.31 -4.87 -29.18
C SER A 31 5.24 -6.03 -29.49
N SER A 32 6.50 -5.96 -29.07
CA SER A 32 7.46 -7.05 -29.21
C SER A 32 7.01 -8.31 -28.46
N TYR A 33 6.46 -8.15 -27.25
CA TYR A 33 5.94 -9.26 -26.46
C TYR A 33 4.71 -9.91 -27.13
N VAL A 34 3.81 -9.11 -27.71
CA VAL A 34 2.67 -9.61 -28.49
C VAL A 34 3.16 -10.40 -29.70
N ILE A 35 4.10 -9.86 -30.50
CA ILE A 35 4.66 -10.51 -31.67
C ILE A 35 5.29 -11.86 -31.30
N VAL A 36 6.17 -11.87 -30.30
CA VAL A 36 6.84 -13.10 -29.82
C VAL A 36 5.82 -14.14 -29.35
N THR A 37 4.77 -13.70 -28.62
CA THR A 37 3.74 -14.61 -28.09
C THR A 37 2.85 -15.17 -29.20
N THR A 38 2.45 -14.38 -30.19
CA THR A 38 1.65 -14.84 -31.31
C THR A 38 2.45 -15.75 -32.23
N THR A 39 3.72 -15.45 -32.47
CA THR A 39 4.62 -16.36 -33.22
C THR A 39 4.77 -17.70 -32.48
N ALA A 40 4.97 -17.67 -31.16
CA ALA A 40 5.05 -18.89 -30.36
C ALA A 40 3.76 -19.74 -30.40
N ALA A 41 2.59 -19.10 -30.54
CA ALA A 41 1.31 -19.80 -30.66
C ALA A 41 1.17 -20.59 -31.97
N ALA A 42 1.80 -20.11 -33.05
CA ALA A 42 1.74 -20.76 -34.37
C ALA A 42 2.72 -21.96 -34.52
N ILE A 43 3.81 -21.97 -33.73
CA ILE A 43 4.87 -22.99 -33.84
C ILE A 43 4.33 -24.44 -33.73
N PRO A 44 3.51 -24.81 -32.74
CA PRO A 44 3.03 -26.19 -32.59
C PRO A 44 2.23 -26.67 -33.83
N VAL A 45 1.39 -25.79 -34.39
CA VAL A 45 0.59 -26.10 -35.58
C VAL A 45 1.48 -26.26 -36.79
N ALA A 46 2.43 -25.34 -37.01
CA ALA A 46 3.39 -25.42 -38.12
C ALA A 46 4.29 -26.67 -38.03
N THR A 47 4.74 -27.02 -36.83
CA THR A 47 5.52 -28.24 -36.56
C THR A 47 4.73 -29.50 -36.95
N ALA A 48 3.46 -29.56 -36.54
CA ALA A 48 2.61 -30.70 -36.88
C ALA A 48 2.39 -30.85 -38.38
N TRP A 49 2.17 -29.76 -39.11
CA TRP A 49 2.03 -29.76 -40.59
C TRP A 49 3.33 -30.15 -41.28
N LEU A 50 4.47 -29.64 -40.87
CA LEU A 50 5.77 -30.00 -41.44
C LEU A 50 6.10 -31.49 -41.20
N THR A 51 5.78 -31.99 -40.00
CA THR A 51 5.94 -33.40 -39.66
C THR A 51 5.07 -34.28 -40.55
N LYS A 52 3.79 -33.89 -40.79
CA LYS A 52 2.90 -34.57 -41.73
C LYS A 52 3.51 -34.63 -43.15
N ILE A 53 3.98 -33.48 -43.66
CA ILE A 53 4.58 -33.39 -45.02
C ILE A 53 5.82 -34.30 -45.13
N VAL A 54 6.67 -34.34 -44.10
CA VAL A 54 7.85 -35.24 -44.10
C VAL A 54 7.42 -36.70 -44.12
N LEU A 55 6.45 -37.11 -43.27
CA LEU A 55 5.99 -38.51 -43.22
C LEU A 55 5.30 -38.95 -44.50
N ASP A 56 4.45 -38.13 -45.07
CA ASP A 56 3.75 -38.42 -46.33
C ASP A 56 4.73 -38.49 -47.50
N GLY A 57 5.75 -37.63 -47.51
CA GLY A 57 6.77 -37.64 -48.55
C GLY A 57 7.75 -38.83 -48.45
N LEU A 58 7.91 -39.50 -47.32
CA LEU A 58 8.69 -40.72 -47.17
C LEU A 58 8.00 -41.93 -47.87
N THR A 59 6.67 -41.90 -47.95
CA THR A 59 5.84 -42.97 -48.55
C THR A 59 5.37 -42.65 -49.95
N GLY A 60 5.53 -41.37 -50.39
CA GLY A 60 5.06 -40.87 -51.69
C GLY A 60 6.11 -40.06 -52.46
N GLU A 61 5.74 -38.85 -52.93
CA GLU A 61 6.63 -37.94 -53.68
C GLU A 61 7.73 -37.36 -52.80
N ARG A 62 9.02 -37.66 -53.15
CA ARG A 62 10.20 -37.30 -52.36
C ARG A 62 10.64 -35.81 -52.43
N THR A 63 10.06 -35.05 -53.36
CA THR A 63 10.55 -33.66 -53.66
C THR A 63 10.41 -32.66 -52.50
N ALA A 64 9.42 -32.84 -51.66
CA ALA A 64 9.15 -31.91 -50.54
C ALA A 64 9.81 -32.31 -49.20
N VAL A 65 10.42 -33.51 -49.09
CA VAL A 65 10.93 -34.05 -47.82
C VAL A 65 12.09 -33.23 -47.26
N VAL A 66 13.10 -32.94 -48.08
CA VAL A 66 14.31 -32.22 -47.61
C VAL A 66 14.01 -30.77 -47.22
N PRO A 67 13.28 -29.97 -48.03
CA PRO A 67 12.87 -28.62 -47.61
C PRO A 67 12.03 -28.61 -46.35
N ALA A 68 11.07 -29.54 -46.19
CA ALA A 68 10.25 -29.65 -45.00
C ALA A 68 11.06 -30.04 -43.74
N ALA A 69 12.04 -30.93 -43.90
CA ALA A 69 12.94 -31.29 -42.79
C ALA A 69 13.82 -30.12 -42.37
N ILE A 70 14.37 -29.33 -43.29
CA ILE A 70 15.12 -28.12 -42.99
C ILE A 70 14.25 -27.09 -42.27
N ALA A 71 13.01 -26.88 -42.74
CA ALA A 71 12.05 -26.00 -42.12
C ALA A 71 11.69 -26.46 -40.69
N LEU A 72 11.55 -27.79 -40.47
CA LEU A 72 11.27 -28.37 -39.16
C LEU A 72 12.42 -28.13 -38.18
N VAL A 73 13.67 -28.30 -38.61
CA VAL A 73 14.86 -28.01 -37.78
C VAL A 73 14.92 -26.52 -37.44
N SER A 74 14.69 -25.64 -38.42
CA SER A 74 14.69 -24.19 -38.21
C SER A 74 13.58 -23.76 -37.25
N LEU A 75 12.38 -24.33 -37.38
CA LEU A 75 11.26 -24.08 -36.50
C LEU A 75 11.54 -24.63 -35.07
N GLY A 76 12.21 -25.80 -34.98
CA GLY A 76 12.66 -26.35 -33.70
C GLY A 76 13.66 -25.45 -33.01
N ALA A 77 14.65 -24.89 -33.73
CA ALA A 77 15.57 -23.90 -33.16
C ALA A 77 14.85 -22.63 -32.66
N LEU A 78 13.85 -22.16 -33.42
CA LEU A 78 13.01 -21.05 -33.00
C LEU A 78 12.18 -21.39 -31.75
N ALA A 79 11.60 -22.60 -31.70
CA ALA A 79 10.85 -23.09 -30.55
C ALA A 79 11.69 -23.14 -29.26
N LEU A 80 12.99 -23.41 -29.37
CA LEU A 80 13.92 -23.42 -28.22
C LEU A 80 14.35 -22.02 -27.78
N THR A 81 14.49 -21.06 -28.69
CA THR A 81 14.98 -19.70 -28.39
C THR A 81 13.89 -18.72 -27.97
N LEU A 82 12.69 -18.84 -28.57
CA LEU A 82 11.57 -17.92 -28.33
C LEU A 82 11.13 -17.84 -26.85
N PRO A 83 11.09 -18.92 -26.06
CA PRO A 83 10.75 -18.86 -24.65
C PRO A 83 11.71 -17.98 -23.83
N HIS A 84 12.99 -17.89 -24.18
CA HIS A 84 13.97 -17.03 -23.53
C HIS A 84 13.70 -15.55 -23.84
N ALA A 85 13.46 -15.22 -25.11
CA ALA A 85 13.07 -13.87 -25.52
C ALA A 85 11.76 -13.44 -24.83
N ARG A 86 10.76 -14.33 -24.82
CA ARG A 86 9.48 -14.10 -24.14
C ARG A 86 9.67 -13.82 -22.64
N ARG A 87 10.51 -14.62 -21.96
CA ARG A 87 10.79 -14.44 -20.53
C ARG A 87 11.45 -13.09 -20.25
N TYR A 88 12.42 -12.68 -21.08
CA TYR A 88 13.06 -11.38 -20.96
C TYR A 88 12.08 -10.23 -21.13
N LEU A 89 11.29 -10.24 -22.23
CA LEU A 89 10.30 -9.20 -22.53
C LEU A 89 9.22 -9.09 -21.44
N ARG A 90 8.74 -10.24 -20.96
CA ARG A 90 7.80 -10.32 -19.84
C ARG A 90 8.36 -9.63 -18.58
N ALA A 91 9.61 -9.98 -18.20
CA ALA A 91 10.22 -9.44 -17.01
C ALA A 91 10.45 -7.93 -17.12
N GLU A 92 10.92 -7.45 -18.28
CA GLU A 92 11.17 -6.03 -18.50
C GLU A 92 9.88 -5.21 -18.54
N LEU A 93 8.88 -5.70 -19.27
CA LEU A 93 7.56 -5.08 -19.30
C LEU A 93 6.92 -5.04 -17.89
N GLY A 94 7.03 -6.14 -17.13
CA GLY A 94 6.54 -6.22 -15.77
C GLY A 94 7.18 -5.18 -14.84
N ARG A 95 8.51 -5.01 -14.92
CA ARG A 95 9.24 -3.97 -14.15
C ARG A 95 8.77 -2.56 -14.51
N SER A 96 8.64 -2.28 -15.80
CA SER A 96 8.21 -0.96 -16.30
C SER A 96 6.78 -0.63 -15.88
N ILE A 97 5.87 -1.62 -15.95
CA ILE A 97 4.48 -1.46 -15.50
C ILE A 97 4.42 -1.24 -13.98
N ALA A 98 5.14 -2.04 -13.20
CA ALA A 98 5.15 -1.95 -11.74
C ALA A 98 5.64 -0.58 -11.27
N LEU A 99 6.75 -0.10 -11.81
CA LEU A 99 7.30 1.23 -11.49
C LEU A 99 6.24 2.32 -11.75
N ARG A 100 5.65 2.34 -12.94
CA ARG A 100 4.65 3.35 -13.33
C ARG A 100 3.37 3.27 -12.47
N THR A 101 2.94 2.06 -12.14
CA THR A 101 1.73 1.85 -11.35
C THR A 101 1.93 2.28 -9.89
N GLN A 102 3.10 1.98 -9.31
CA GLN A 102 3.47 2.44 -7.97
C GLN A 102 3.62 3.96 -7.93
N ASP A 103 4.33 4.55 -8.88
CA ASP A 103 4.50 6.01 -8.97
C ASP A 103 3.13 6.70 -9.02
N ARG A 104 2.22 6.22 -9.88
CA ARG A 104 0.86 6.75 -9.98
C ARG A 104 0.04 6.58 -8.70
N LEU A 105 0.17 5.41 -8.00
CA LEU A 105 -0.49 5.17 -6.74
C LEU A 105 -0.03 6.19 -5.68
N TYR A 106 1.28 6.34 -5.50
CA TYR A 106 1.82 7.23 -4.48
C TYR A 106 1.65 8.71 -4.83
N THR A 107 1.68 9.07 -6.11
CA THR A 107 1.27 10.42 -6.55
C THR A 107 -0.18 10.70 -6.15
N LYS A 108 -1.08 9.71 -6.30
CA LYS A 108 -2.47 9.84 -5.88
C LYS A 108 -2.62 9.95 -4.36
N VAL A 109 -1.90 9.12 -3.61
CA VAL A 109 -1.89 9.12 -2.14
C VAL A 109 -1.34 10.46 -1.60
N ASN A 110 -0.27 10.99 -2.19
CA ASN A 110 0.29 12.29 -1.85
C ASN A 110 -0.68 13.44 -2.15
N GLY A 111 -1.63 13.26 -3.05
CA GLY A 111 -2.69 14.22 -3.34
C GLY A 111 -3.79 14.28 -2.25
N PHE A 112 -3.80 13.35 -1.30
CA PHE A 112 -4.68 13.40 -0.13
C PHE A 112 -4.04 14.29 0.93
N THR A 113 -4.62 15.44 1.16
CA THR A 113 -4.04 16.46 2.02
C THR A 113 -4.57 16.44 3.45
N GLY A 114 -5.67 15.71 3.72
CA GLY A 114 -6.25 15.50 5.03
C GLY A 114 -5.77 14.23 5.72
N LEU A 115 -6.21 14.03 6.96
CA LEU A 115 -5.91 12.83 7.76
C LEU A 115 -7.07 11.83 7.84
N ALA A 116 -8.29 12.23 7.49
CA ALA A 116 -9.49 11.42 7.67
C ALA A 116 -9.37 10.00 7.07
N ARG A 117 -8.73 9.89 5.91
CA ARG A 117 -8.50 8.59 5.26
C ARG A 117 -7.42 7.76 5.95
N PHE A 118 -6.35 8.41 6.40
CA PHE A 118 -5.23 7.72 7.07
C PHE A 118 -5.59 7.28 8.49
N GLU A 119 -6.62 7.87 9.09
CA GLU A 119 -7.18 7.45 10.36
C GLU A 119 -8.32 6.41 10.20
N ASP A 120 -8.76 6.11 8.95
CA ASP A 120 -9.75 5.06 8.64
C ASP A 120 -9.07 3.70 8.39
N PRO A 121 -9.27 2.70 9.27
CA PRO A 121 -8.70 1.37 9.09
C PRO A 121 -9.11 0.71 7.75
N ALA A 122 -10.32 0.99 7.27
CA ALA A 122 -10.82 0.42 6.02
C ALA A 122 -10.07 0.99 4.80
N PHE A 123 -9.70 2.27 4.84
CA PHE A 123 -8.84 2.87 3.82
C PHE A 123 -7.42 2.31 3.87
N LEU A 124 -6.83 2.17 5.05
CA LEU A 124 -5.47 1.63 5.20
C LEU A 124 -5.39 0.18 4.69
N ASP A 125 -6.38 -0.65 4.97
CA ASP A 125 -6.46 -2.00 4.41
C ASP A 125 -6.58 -1.99 2.88
N ARG A 126 -7.39 -1.09 2.33
CA ARG A 126 -7.54 -0.92 0.87
C ARG A 126 -6.25 -0.42 0.22
N LEU A 127 -5.58 0.54 0.85
CA LEU A 127 -4.29 1.07 0.37
C LEU A 127 -3.21 -0.01 0.36
N ARG A 128 -3.16 -0.86 1.38
CA ARG A 128 -2.23 -1.99 1.43
C ARG A 128 -2.47 -2.99 0.29
N LEU A 129 -3.74 -3.32 0.03
CA LEU A 129 -4.10 -4.19 -1.11
C LEU A 129 -3.80 -3.52 -2.44
N ALA A 130 -4.01 -2.21 -2.56
CA ALA A 130 -3.68 -1.43 -3.75
C ALA A 130 -2.17 -1.38 -4.01
N ASP A 131 -1.33 -1.20 -2.98
CA ASP A 131 0.13 -1.26 -3.11
C ASP A 131 0.61 -2.65 -3.55
N GLN A 132 0.08 -3.71 -2.94
CA GLN A 132 0.38 -5.07 -3.34
C GLN A 132 -0.02 -5.32 -4.81
N ALA A 133 -1.21 -4.86 -5.21
CA ALA A 133 -1.68 -4.96 -6.59
C ALA A 133 -0.80 -4.16 -7.56
N ALA A 134 -0.40 -2.94 -7.19
CA ALA A 134 0.42 -2.07 -8.03
C ALA A 134 1.76 -2.70 -8.44
N ARG A 135 2.33 -3.56 -7.59
CA ARG A 135 3.64 -4.19 -7.81
C ARG A 135 3.64 -5.25 -8.91
N HIS A 136 2.58 -6.02 -9.05
CA HIS A 136 2.59 -7.21 -9.90
C HIS A 136 1.36 -7.37 -10.79
N THR A 137 0.19 -7.02 -10.28
CA THR A 137 -1.11 -7.39 -10.89
C THR A 137 -1.33 -6.88 -12.32
N PRO A 138 -1.02 -5.62 -12.70
CA PRO A 138 -1.27 -5.18 -14.07
C PRO A 138 -0.41 -5.93 -15.09
N GLY A 139 0.84 -6.26 -14.76
CA GLY A 139 1.70 -7.07 -15.59
C GLY A 139 1.16 -8.49 -15.78
N GLN A 140 0.64 -9.09 -14.71
CA GLN A 140 0.03 -10.42 -14.72
C GLN A 140 -1.28 -10.46 -15.52
N ILE A 141 -2.08 -9.40 -15.48
CA ILE A 141 -3.29 -9.28 -16.33
C ILE A 141 -2.92 -9.22 -17.82
N VAL A 142 -1.89 -8.44 -18.17
CA VAL A 142 -1.38 -8.39 -19.56
C VAL A 142 -0.90 -9.75 -20.01
N GLU A 143 -0.14 -10.45 -19.16
CA GLU A 143 0.33 -11.80 -19.44
C GLU A 143 -0.83 -12.80 -19.61
N GLY A 144 -1.79 -12.78 -18.70
CA GLY A 144 -2.95 -13.65 -18.77
C GLY A 144 -3.79 -13.42 -20.03
N ALA A 145 -3.99 -12.15 -20.41
CA ALA A 145 -4.69 -11.81 -21.65
C ALA A 145 -3.97 -12.35 -22.89
N LEU A 146 -2.65 -12.23 -22.94
CA LEU A 146 -1.84 -12.78 -24.04
C LEU A 146 -1.79 -14.31 -24.01
N GLY A 147 -1.75 -14.92 -22.83
CA GLY A 147 -1.84 -16.37 -22.66
C GLY A 147 -3.17 -16.94 -23.15
N ILE A 148 -4.28 -16.26 -22.86
CA ILE A 148 -5.61 -16.62 -23.39
C ILE A 148 -5.62 -16.50 -24.90
N THR A 149 -5.07 -15.42 -25.46
CA THR A 149 -4.97 -15.24 -26.93
C THR A 149 -4.12 -16.33 -27.58
N GLN A 150 -2.96 -16.65 -26.97
CA GLN A 150 -2.10 -17.73 -27.45
C GLN A 150 -2.81 -19.08 -27.46
N GLY A 151 -3.47 -19.46 -26.37
CA GLY A 151 -4.21 -20.70 -26.26
C GLY A 151 -5.34 -20.77 -27.28
N ALA A 152 -6.08 -19.69 -27.50
CA ALA A 152 -7.14 -19.61 -28.50
C ALA A 152 -6.61 -19.79 -29.92
N VAL A 153 -5.51 -19.13 -30.28
CA VAL A 153 -4.86 -19.29 -31.59
C VAL A 153 -4.41 -20.74 -31.81
N THR A 154 -3.80 -21.38 -30.81
CA THR A 154 -3.36 -22.77 -30.88
C THR A 154 -4.54 -23.73 -31.07
N VAL A 155 -5.62 -23.58 -30.27
CA VAL A 155 -6.82 -24.41 -30.40
C VAL A 155 -7.46 -24.23 -31.79
N LEU A 156 -7.67 -23.00 -32.24
CA LEU A 156 -8.25 -22.71 -33.55
C LEU A 156 -7.39 -23.26 -34.69
N GLY A 157 -6.07 -23.14 -34.60
CA GLY A 157 -5.13 -23.68 -35.60
C GLY A 157 -5.22 -25.21 -35.73
N PHE A 158 -5.24 -25.92 -34.59
CA PHE A 158 -5.37 -27.40 -34.65
C PHE A 158 -6.77 -27.86 -35.02
N VAL A 159 -7.83 -27.18 -34.56
CA VAL A 159 -9.22 -27.51 -34.97
C VAL A 159 -9.38 -27.32 -36.49
N ALA A 160 -8.87 -26.19 -37.02
CA ALA A 160 -8.88 -25.98 -38.48
C ALA A 160 -8.08 -27.05 -39.25
N SER A 161 -6.91 -27.43 -38.73
CA SER A 161 -6.07 -28.48 -39.32
C SER A 161 -6.79 -29.84 -39.35
N LEU A 162 -7.42 -30.21 -38.23
CA LEU A 162 -8.21 -31.47 -38.15
C LEU A 162 -9.45 -31.44 -39.06
N ALA A 163 -10.12 -30.30 -39.20
CA ALA A 163 -11.30 -30.13 -40.04
C ALA A 163 -10.99 -30.36 -41.53
N VAL A 164 -9.78 -29.99 -41.97
CA VAL A 164 -9.28 -30.24 -43.31
C VAL A 164 -9.01 -31.74 -43.54
N ILE A 165 -8.52 -32.46 -42.52
CA ILE A 165 -8.19 -33.90 -42.63
C ILE A 165 -9.46 -34.76 -42.51
N SER A 166 -10.26 -34.55 -41.44
CA SER A 166 -11.49 -35.30 -41.21
C SER A 166 -12.48 -34.55 -40.33
N PRO A 167 -13.63 -34.10 -40.82
CA PRO A 167 -14.67 -33.44 -40.03
C PRO A 167 -15.22 -34.33 -38.91
N ILE A 168 -15.28 -35.64 -39.10
CA ILE A 168 -15.78 -36.59 -38.07
C ILE A 168 -14.82 -36.63 -36.87
N VAL A 169 -13.53 -36.72 -37.16
CA VAL A 169 -12.48 -36.71 -36.13
C VAL A 169 -12.47 -35.38 -35.38
N THR A 170 -12.64 -34.28 -36.08
CA THR A 170 -12.75 -32.95 -35.48
C THR A 170 -13.93 -32.85 -34.51
N ALA A 171 -15.11 -33.35 -34.93
CA ALA A 171 -16.29 -33.39 -34.07
C ALA A 171 -16.07 -34.24 -32.79
N ALA A 172 -15.38 -35.39 -32.93
CA ALA A 172 -15.04 -36.24 -31.79
C ALA A 172 -14.08 -35.53 -30.80
N VAL A 173 -13.05 -34.85 -31.29
CA VAL A 173 -12.10 -34.08 -30.47
C VAL A 173 -12.79 -32.93 -29.76
N LEU A 174 -13.64 -32.16 -30.43
CA LEU A 174 -14.42 -31.09 -29.82
C LEU A 174 -15.43 -31.62 -28.82
N GLY A 175 -16.09 -32.75 -29.10
CA GLY A 175 -17.00 -33.42 -28.16
C GLY A 175 -16.32 -33.86 -26.88
N ALA A 176 -15.06 -34.34 -26.94
CA ALA A 176 -14.24 -34.67 -25.78
C ALA A 176 -13.73 -33.42 -25.03
N ALA A 177 -13.54 -32.31 -25.71
CA ALA A 177 -13.05 -31.06 -25.14
C ALA A 177 -14.12 -30.32 -24.29
N VAL A 178 -15.40 -30.43 -24.64
CA VAL A 178 -16.50 -29.73 -23.95
C VAL A 178 -16.63 -30.12 -22.46
N PRO A 179 -16.65 -31.41 -22.08
CA PRO A 179 -16.67 -31.80 -20.67
C PRO A 179 -15.47 -31.28 -19.89
N THR A 180 -14.28 -31.30 -20.47
CA THR A 180 -13.04 -30.76 -19.87
C THR A 180 -13.18 -29.28 -19.60
N LEU A 181 -13.67 -28.49 -20.55
CA LEU A 181 -13.89 -27.06 -20.40
C LEU A 181 -14.92 -26.75 -19.30
N ILE A 182 -16.05 -27.48 -19.26
CA ILE A 182 -17.08 -27.31 -18.24
C ILE A 182 -16.53 -27.60 -16.84
N ALA A 183 -15.76 -28.66 -16.69
CA ALA A 183 -15.18 -29.04 -15.42
C ALA A 183 -14.13 -28.03 -14.95
N GLU A 184 -13.25 -27.56 -15.84
CA GLU A 184 -12.27 -26.53 -15.51
C GLU A 184 -12.93 -25.21 -15.09
N LEU A 185 -13.98 -24.77 -15.77
CA LEU A 185 -14.76 -23.60 -15.38
C LEU A 185 -15.44 -23.79 -14.00
N SER A 186 -15.90 -25.01 -13.69
CA SER A 186 -16.46 -25.36 -12.39
C SER A 186 -15.40 -25.32 -11.28
N LEU A 187 -14.22 -25.91 -11.53
CA LEU A 187 -13.08 -25.90 -10.62
C LEU A 187 -12.58 -24.47 -10.35
N SER A 188 -12.46 -23.66 -11.39
CA SER A 188 -12.09 -22.25 -11.27
C SER A 188 -13.02 -21.47 -10.34
N ARG A 189 -14.34 -21.66 -10.46
CA ARG A 189 -15.31 -21.02 -9.55
C ARG A 189 -15.14 -21.48 -8.10
N ARG A 190 -14.84 -22.77 -7.90
CA ARG A 190 -14.62 -23.33 -6.55
C ARG A 190 -13.32 -22.83 -5.93
N ARG A 191 -12.23 -22.72 -6.72
CA ARG A 191 -10.95 -22.10 -6.28
C ARG A 191 -11.21 -20.69 -5.74
N ALA A 192 -11.97 -19.88 -6.49
CA ALA A 192 -12.36 -18.54 -6.06
C ALA A 192 -13.17 -18.53 -4.74
N GLN A 193 -14.11 -19.47 -4.57
CA GLN A 193 -14.91 -19.59 -3.33
C GLN A 193 -14.04 -19.96 -2.11
N VAL A 194 -13.13 -20.94 -2.27
CA VAL A 194 -12.21 -21.34 -1.20
C VAL A 194 -11.29 -20.19 -0.82
N MET A 195 -10.77 -19.45 -1.78
CA MET A 195 -9.94 -18.28 -1.54
C MET A 195 -10.65 -17.22 -0.67
N TRP A 196 -11.92 -16.92 -0.96
CA TRP A 196 -12.73 -16.02 -0.13
C TRP A 196 -12.93 -16.56 1.30
N LYS A 197 -13.13 -17.87 1.44
CA LYS A 197 -13.33 -18.52 2.74
C LYS A 197 -12.05 -18.55 3.59
N VAL A 198 -10.90 -18.71 2.96
CA VAL A 198 -9.58 -18.81 3.60
C VAL A 198 -8.99 -17.42 3.95
N SER A 199 -9.30 -16.40 3.17
CA SER A 199 -8.76 -15.03 3.35
C SER A 199 -8.86 -14.47 4.80
N PRO A 200 -9.96 -14.64 5.56
CA PRO A 200 -10.00 -14.20 6.96
C PRO A 200 -9.04 -14.97 7.88
N MET A 201 -8.77 -16.25 7.58
CA MET A 201 -7.85 -17.10 8.35
C MET A 201 -6.41 -16.68 8.11
N GLU A 202 -6.03 -16.44 6.85
CA GLU A 202 -4.71 -15.96 6.47
C GLU A 202 -4.42 -14.57 7.06
N ARG A 203 -5.41 -13.67 7.08
CA ARG A 203 -5.24 -12.36 7.75
C ARG A 203 -4.93 -12.50 9.23
N ARG A 204 -5.61 -13.41 9.95
CA ARG A 204 -5.33 -13.68 11.38
C ARG A 204 -3.97 -14.33 11.56
N GLU A 205 -3.59 -15.27 10.70
CA GLU A 205 -2.26 -15.87 10.70
C GLU A 205 -1.16 -14.83 10.57
N ILE A 206 -1.27 -13.94 9.56
CA ILE A 206 -0.34 -12.84 9.31
C ILE A 206 -0.27 -11.89 10.52
N PHE A 207 -1.41 -11.59 11.13
CA PHE A 207 -1.46 -10.74 12.33
C PHE A 207 -0.65 -11.35 13.49
N TYR A 208 -0.88 -12.63 13.82
CA TYR A 208 -0.11 -13.30 14.86
C TYR A 208 1.37 -13.42 14.51
N GLY A 209 1.71 -13.68 13.26
CA GLY A 209 3.09 -13.73 12.78
C GLY A 209 3.81 -12.39 12.93
N ARG A 210 3.13 -11.28 12.61
CA ARG A 210 3.66 -9.92 12.81
C ARG A 210 3.93 -9.62 14.27
N LEU A 211 2.99 -9.93 15.17
CA LEU A 211 3.19 -9.72 16.61
C LEU A 211 4.42 -10.47 17.12
N LEU A 212 4.64 -11.71 16.66
CA LEU A 212 5.80 -12.52 17.07
C LEU A 212 7.14 -11.94 16.60
N GLY A 213 7.15 -11.18 15.48
CA GLY A 213 8.33 -10.54 14.91
C GLY A 213 8.46 -9.06 15.24
N ASP A 214 7.49 -8.46 15.93
CA ASP A 214 7.48 -7.02 16.23
C ASP A 214 8.38 -6.68 17.41
N VAL A 215 9.23 -5.65 17.24
CA VAL A 215 10.19 -5.21 18.27
C VAL A 215 9.49 -4.60 19.48
N GLN A 216 8.38 -3.90 19.29
CA GLN A 216 7.64 -3.27 20.39
C GLN A 216 6.93 -4.36 21.21
N ALA A 217 6.28 -5.32 20.54
CA ALA A 217 5.60 -6.44 21.18
C ALA A 217 6.57 -7.44 21.86
N ALA A 218 7.83 -7.51 21.41
CA ALA A 218 8.81 -8.47 21.89
C ALA A 218 9.02 -8.46 23.41
N LYS A 219 8.97 -7.27 24.03
CA LYS A 219 9.13 -7.11 25.50
C LYS A 219 8.00 -7.80 26.25
N GLU A 220 6.76 -7.54 25.88
CA GLU A 220 5.57 -8.10 26.51
C GLU A 220 5.43 -9.60 26.23
N ILE A 221 5.71 -10.01 24.97
CA ILE A 221 5.68 -11.43 24.60
C ILE A 221 6.63 -12.24 25.47
N ARG A 222 7.83 -11.71 25.77
CA ARG A 222 8.82 -12.39 26.62
C ARG A 222 8.44 -12.30 28.09
N LEU A 223 8.02 -11.13 28.55
CA LEU A 223 7.66 -10.91 29.96
C LEU A 223 6.47 -11.79 30.38
N PHE A 224 5.44 -11.86 29.53
CA PHE A 224 4.22 -12.62 29.83
C PHE A 224 4.22 -14.05 29.30
N GLY A 225 5.32 -14.50 28.65
CA GLY A 225 5.43 -15.86 28.09
C GLY A 225 4.45 -16.14 26.94
N LEU A 226 4.02 -15.12 26.19
CA LEU A 226 2.97 -15.21 25.16
C LEU A 226 3.41 -15.96 23.88
N GLY A 227 4.69 -16.27 23.73
CA GLY A 227 5.23 -16.85 22.50
C GLY A 227 4.49 -18.10 22.02
N HIS A 228 4.38 -19.11 22.88
CA HIS A 228 3.67 -20.36 22.56
C HIS A 228 2.16 -20.17 22.34
N PHE A 229 1.54 -19.25 23.06
CA PHE A 229 0.12 -18.93 22.90
C PHE A 229 -0.17 -18.32 21.52
N LEU A 230 0.61 -17.33 21.10
CA LEU A 230 0.46 -16.67 19.78
C LEU A 230 0.81 -17.63 18.65
N GLN A 231 1.88 -18.41 18.80
CA GLN A 231 2.26 -19.45 17.84
C GLN A 231 1.17 -20.52 17.70
N GLY A 232 0.57 -20.94 18.81
CA GLY A 232 -0.55 -21.88 18.81
C GLY A 232 -1.77 -21.33 18.03
N ARG A 233 -2.11 -20.07 18.23
CA ARG A 233 -3.19 -19.41 17.47
C ARG A 233 -2.86 -19.27 15.98
N MET A 234 -1.66 -18.83 15.64
CA MET A 234 -1.17 -18.77 14.27
C MET A 234 -1.28 -20.13 13.57
N ARG A 235 -0.77 -21.20 14.24
CA ARG A 235 -0.83 -22.55 13.72
C ARG A 235 -2.26 -23.06 13.53
N ALA A 236 -3.16 -22.75 14.45
CA ALA A 236 -4.57 -23.16 14.36
C ALA A 236 -5.26 -22.53 13.14
N GLU A 237 -5.06 -21.23 12.87
CA GLU A 237 -5.60 -20.57 11.68
C GLU A 237 -5.01 -21.17 10.38
N ARG A 238 -3.69 -21.43 10.36
CA ARG A 238 -3.02 -22.08 9.21
C ARG A 238 -3.55 -23.50 8.97
N MET A 239 -3.78 -24.28 10.02
CA MET A 239 -4.34 -25.63 9.89
C MET A 239 -5.75 -25.60 9.29
N ARG A 240 -6.60 -24.66 9.75
CA ARG A 240 -7.96 -24.48 9.18
C ARG A 240 -7.91 -24.09 7.69
N ALA A 241 -7.03 -23.15 7.32
CA ALA A 241 -6.83 -22.77 5.93
C ALA A 241 -6.36 -23.99 5.09
N ASN A 242 -5.39 -24.75 5.57
CA ASN A 242 -4.88 -25.94 4.89
C ASN A 242 -5.95 -27.03 4.73
N GLU A 243 -6.89 -27.15 5.66
CA GLU A 243 -7.99 -28.13 5.56
C GLU A 243 -8.94 -27.79 4.42
N GLU A 244 -9.29 -26.51 4.25
CA GLU A 244 -10.08 -26.05 3.11
C GLU A 244 -9.35 -26.28 1.78
N HIS A 245 -8.05 -25.99 1.71
CA HIS A 245 -7.23 -26.28 0.53
C HIS A 245 -7.18 -27.78 0.23
N ARG A 246 -6.92 -28.62 1.22
CA ARG A 246 -6.90 -30.09 1.03
C ARG A 246 -8.22 -30.64 0.50
N CYS A 247 -9.35 -30.07 0.96
CA CYS A 247 -10.66 -30.49 0.46
C CYS A 247 -10.83 -30.13 -1.03
N LEU A 248 -10.35 -28.95 -1.44
CA LEU A 248 -10.32 -28.53 -2.83
C LEU A 248 -9.39 -29.42 -3.67
N ASP A 249 -8.15 -29.62 -3.22
CA ASP A 249 -7.12 -30.40 -3.93
C ASP A 249 -7.56 -31.84 -4.19
N ARG A 250 -8.18 -32.49 -3.20
CA ARG A 250 -8.74 -33.85 -3.37
C ARG A 250 -9.83 -33.92 -4.43
N ARG A 251 -10.72 -32.93 -4.46
CA ARG A 251 -11.78 -32.88 -5.49
C ARG A 251 -11.18 -32.61 -6.87
N GLU A 252 -10.19 -31.72 -6.92
CA GLU A 252 -9.47 -31.38 -8.12
C GLU A 252 -8.77 -32.62 -8.69
N LEU A 253 -8.04 -33.36 -7.85
CA LEU A 253 -7.39 -34.61 -8.23
C LEU A 253 -8.38 -35.60 -8.85
N VAL A 254 -9.51 -35.86 -8.18
CA VAL A 254 -10.51 -36.82 -8.66
C VAL A 254 -11.13 -36.36 -9.98
N THR A 255 -11.50 -35.07 -10.07
CA THR A 255 -12.15 -34.52 -11.27
C THR A 255 -11.19 -34.53 -12.46
N GLN A 256 -9.95 -34.05 -12.27
CA GLN A 256 -8.96 -34.00 -13.34
C GLN A 256 -8.51 -35.39 -13.77
N SER A 257 -8.31 -36.33 -12.84
CA SER A 257 -7.99 -37.72 -13.20
C SER A 257 -9.09 -38.39 -13.99
N ALA A 258 -10.35 -38.21 -13.60
CA ALA A 258 -11.48 -38.76 -14.35
C ALA A 258 -11.57 -38.18 -15.77
N LEU A 259 -11.38 -36.87 -15.90
CA LEU A 259 -11.37 -36.21 -17.23
C LEU A 259 -10.19 -36.63 -18.11
N SER A 260 -9.00 -36.78 -17.51
CA SER A 260 -7.81 -37.24 -18.22
C SER A 260 -7.99 -38.67 -18.74
N LEU A 261 -8.59 -39.56 -17.96
CA LEU A 261 -8.92 -40.91 -18.38
C LEU A 261 -9.97 -40.94 -19.50
N ALA A 262 -11.04 -40.13 -19.37
CA ALA A 262 -12.06 -40.00 -20.44
C ALA A 262 -11.45 -39.45 -21.74
N SER A 263 -10.60 -38.42 -21.62
CA SER A 263 -9.86 -37.83 -22.73
C SER A 263 -8.90 -38.84 -23.38
N ALA A 264 -8.17 -39.63 -22.61
CA ALA A 264 -7.30 -40.69 -23.10
C ALA A 264 -8.09 -41.78 -23.87
N GLY A 265 -9.26 -42.14 -23.33
CA GLY A 265 -10.16 -43.09 -23.99
C GLY A 265 -10.67 -42.59 -25.36
N THR A 266 -11.12 -41.32 -25.42
CA THR A 266 -11.57 -40.72 -26.70
C THR A 266 -10.42 -40.52 -27.70
N ALA A 267 -9.23 -40.13 -27.22
CA ALA A 267 -8.03 -40.02 -28.02
C ALA A 267 -7.61 -41.38 -28.57
N GLY A 268 -7.64 -42.44 -27.74
CA GLY A 268 -7.34 -43.80 -28.12
C GLY A 268 -8.32 -44.34 -29.17
N ALA A 269 -9.62 -44.14 -28.98
CA ALA A 269 -10.64 -44.52 -29.97
C ALA A 269 -10.44 -43.77 -31.30
N GLY A 270 -10.18 -42.48 -31.26
CA GLY A 270 -9.89 -41.68 -32.44
C GLY A 270 -8.61 -42.12 -33.18
N LEU A 271 -7.57 -42.50 -32.40
CA LEU A 271 -6.32 -43.03 -32.98
C LEU A 271 -6.56 -44.37 -33.72
N VAL A 272 -7.33 -45.29 -33.11
CA VAL A 272 -7.70 -46.56 -33.77
C VAL A 272 -8.45 -46.30 -35.06
N LEU A 273 -9.39 -45.35 -35.07
CA LEU A 273 -10.12 -44.95 -36.29
C LEU A 273 -9.19 -44.35 -37.33
N ALA A 274 -8.26 -43.46 -36.95
CA ALA A 274 -7.28 -42.86 -37.85
C ALA A 274 -6.32 -43.88 -38.46
N ILE A 275 -5.84 -44.88 -37.69
CA ILE A 275 -5.01 -45.97 -38.14
C ILE A 275 -5.80 -46.87 -39.14
N ASN A 276 -7.05 -47.20 -38.78
CA ASN A 276 -7.88 -48.04 -39.66
C ASN A 276 -8.19 -47.34 -41.00
N ALA A 277 -8.42 -46.02 -40.99
CA ALA A 277 -8.57 -45.21 -42.18
C ALA A 277 -7.29 -45.23 -43.05
N ALA A 278 -6.13 -45.10 -42.42
CA ALA A 278 -4.84 -45.16 -43.12
C ALA A 278 -4.56 -46.54 -43.74
N LEU A 279 -4.86 -47.64 -43.03
CA LEU A 279 -4.71 -49.00 -43.51
C LEU A 279 -5.64 -49.32 -44.69
N ASN A 280 -6.83 -48.69 -44.75
CA ASN A 280 -7.79 -48.83 -45.81
C ASN A 280 -7.56 -47.88 -47.00
N GLY A 281 -6.46 -47.09 -46.96
CA GLY A 281 -6.11 -46.17 -48.07
C GLY A 281 -6.91 -44.84 -48.03
N ALA A 282 -7.73 -44.60 -47.00
CA ALA A 282 -8.52 -43.38 -46.85
C ALA A 282 -7.78 -42.27 -46.08
N GLY A 283 -6.53 -42.49 -45.68
CA GLY A 283 -5.67 -41.55 -44.96
C GLY A 283 -4.18 -41.89 -45.11
N THR A 284 -3.32 -41.04 -44.64
CA THR A 284 -1.86 -41.17 -44.69
C THR A 284 -1.25 -41.39 -43.31
N ALA A 285 0.03 -41.83 -43.26
CA ALA A 285 0.78 -41.91 -41.99
C ALA A 285 0.94 -40.52 -41.34
N GLY A 286 1.05 -39.47 -42.17
CA GLY A 286 1.08 -38.09 -41.71
C GLY A 286 -0.23 -37.64 -41.05
N ASP A 287 -1.40 -38.12 -41.54
CA ASP A 287 -2.70 -37.83 -40.91
C ASP A 287 -2.81 -38.41 -39.49
N VAL A 288 -2.31 -39.63 -39.30
CA VAL A 288 -2.27 -40.28 -37.98
C VAL A 288 -1.37 -39.48 -37.02
N SER A 289 -0.17 -39.07 -37.48
CA SER A 289 0.74 -38.25 -36.71
C SER A 289 0.11 -36.89 -36.33
N MET A 290 -0.50 -36.22 -37.32
CA MET A 290 -1.20 -34.93 -37.07
C MET A 290 -2.31 -35.09 -36.06
N PHE A 291 -3.10 -36.16 -36.13
CA PHE A 291 -4.17 -36.43 -35.17
C PHE A 291 -3.64 -36.55 -33.73
N VAL A 292 -2.58 -37.34 -33.51
CA VAL A 292 -2.01 -37.54 -32.18
C VAL A 292 -1.52 -36.23 -31.60
N VAL A 293 -0.77 -35.46 -32.38
CA VAL A 293 -0.25 -34.15 -31.94
C VAL A 293 -1.38 -33.15 -31.68
N ALA A 294 -2.37 -33.09 -32.60
CA ALA A 294 -3.48 -32.16 -32.48
C ALA A 294 -4.35 -32.41 -31.23
N VAL A 295 -4.69 -33.67 -30.94
CA VAL A 295 -5.49 -34.04 -29.76
C VAL A 295 -4.76 -33.62 -28.49
N ALA A 296 -3.49 -33.99 -28.35
CA ALA A 296 -2.68 -33.61 -27.19
C ALA A 296 -2.56 -32.09 -27.05
N ALA A 297 -2.31 -31.38 -28.14
CA ALA A 297 -2.17 -29.93 -28.16
C ALA A 297 -3.49 -29.19 -27.80
N VAL A 298 -4.62 -29.63 -28.36
CA VAL A 298 -5.94 -29.06 -28.07
C VAL A 298 -6.29 -29.24 -26.58
N GLN A 299 -6.09 -30.45 -26.04
CA GLN A 299 -6.35 -30.73 -24.61
C GLN A 299 -5.49 -29.86 -23.72
N SER A 300 -4.18 -29.79 -23.95
CA SER A 300 -3.24 -28.95 -23.18
C SER A 300 -3.60 -27.47 -23.31
N ALA A 301 -3.92 -26.98 -24.49
CA ALA A 301 -4.28 -25.59 -24.71
C ALA A 301 -5.60 -25.21 -24.01
N LEU A 302 -6.60 -26.10 -23.99
CA LEU A 302 -7.87 -25.86 -23.29
C LEU A 302 -7.69 -25.80 -21.78
N SER A 303 -6.90 -26.70 -21.19
CA SER A 303 -6.55 -26.65 -19.75
C SER A 303 -5.81 -25.35 -19.42
N SER A 304 -4.82 -24.98 -20.22
CA SER A 304 -4.07 -23.72 -20.05
C SER A 304 -4.98 -22.48 -20.20
N LEU A 305 -5.92 -22.48 -21.14
CA LEU A 305 -6.90 -21.40 -21.30
C LEU A 305 -7.76 -21.22 -20.06
N ALA A 306 -8.26 -22.31 -19.48
CA ALA A 306 -9.08 -22.26 -18.27
C ALA A 306 -8.27 -21.75 -17.06
N GLU A 307 -7.05 -22.21 -16.88
CA GLU A 307 -6.13 -21.73 -15.84
C GLU A 307 -5.81 -20.25 -16.00
N GLN A 308 -5.45 -19.82 -17.21
CA GLN A 308 -5.14 -18.41 -17.50
C GLN A 308 -6.37 -17.51 -17.28
N ALA A 309 -7.56 -17.95 -17.67
CA ALA A 309 -8.78 -17.19 -17.44
C ALA A 309 -9.10 -17.06 -15.94
N ALA A 310 -8.91 -18.14 -15.16
CA ALA A 310 -9.09 -18.14 -13.74
C ALA A 310 -8.10 -17.21 -13.03
N TYR A 311 -6.83 -17.33 -13.39
CA TYR A 311 -5.75 -16.50 -12.84
C TYR A 311 -5.96 -15.02 -13.17
N THR A 312 -6.22 -14.70 -14.45
CA THR A 312 -6.50 -13.32 -14.88
C THR A 312 -7.71 -12.75 -14.15
N HIS A 313 -8.74 -13.57 -13.91
CA HIS A 313 -9.90 -13.14 -13.15
C HIS A 313 -9.57 -12.77 -11.70
N GLN A 314 -8.72 -13.56 -11.03
CA GLN A 314 -8.24 -13.28 -9.69
C GLN A 314 -7.43 -11.98 -9.65
N GLU A 315 -6.53 -11.79 -10.60
CA GLU A 315 -5.73 -10.58 -10.72
C GLU A 315 -6.59 -9.33 -10.98
N LEU A 316 -7.66 -9.44 -11.77
CA LEU A 316 -8.61 -8.35 -11.97
C LEU A 316 -9.31 -7.95 -10.66
N LEU A 317 -9.64 -8.89 -9.77
CA LEU A 317 -10.21 -8.57 -8.46
C LEU A 317 -9.21 -7.79 -7.58
N MET A 318 -7.95 -8.19 -7.57
CA MET A 318 -6.88 -7.46 -6.85
C MET A 318 -6.65 -6.08 -7.45
N PHE A 319 -6.63 -5.97 -8.78
CA PHE A 319 -6.50 -4.70 -9.48
C PHE A 319 -7.65 -3.74 -9.20
N GLY A 320 -8.83 -4.25 -8.90
CA GLY A 320 -9.98 -3.46 -8.46
C GLY A 320 -9.68 -2.61 -7.22
N HIS A 321 -8.86 -3.09 -6.27
CA HIS A 321 -8.43 -2.32 -5.09
C HIS A 321 -7.53 -1.15 -5.49
N TYR A 322 -6.60 -1.36 -6.42
CA TYR A 322 -5.77 -0.30 -6.98
C TYR A 322 -6.61 0.77 -7.66
N LEU A 323 -7.50 0.36 -8.57
CA LEU A 323 -8.38 1.30 -9.29
C LEU A 323 -9.33 2.05 -8.34
N ALA A 324 -9.73 1.43 -7.24
CA ALA A 324 -10.57 2.08 -6.25
C ALA A 324 -9.82 3.25 -5.58
N VAL A 325 -8.53 3.09 -5.26
CA VAL A 325 -7.69 4.18 -4.72
C VAL A 325 -7.37 5.22 -5.79
N ASP A 326 -6.98 4.78 -6.99
CA ASP A 326 -6.64 5.66 -8.12
C ASP A 326 -7.79 6.61 -8.52
N ARG A 327 -9.04 6.18 -8.37
CA ARG A 327 -10.25 6.95 -8.69
C ARG A 327 -10.80 7.78 -7.53
N MET A 328 -10.23 7.69 -6.34
CA MET A 328 -10.70 8.51 -5.21
C MET A 328 -10.47 9.99 -5.49
N GLU A 329 -11.43 10.81 -5.15
CA GLU A 329 -11.27 12.27 -5.18
C GLU A 329 -10.36 12.74 -4.03
N PRO A 330 -9.78 13.94 -4.10
CA PRO A 330 -9.11 14.54 -2.94
C PRO A 330 -10.02 14.54 -1.71
N ASP A 331 -9.43 14.37 -0.52
CA ASP A 331 -10.18 14.29 0.74
C ASP A 331 -10.55 15.69 1.29
N LEU A 332 -9.74 16.69 0.97
CA LEU A 332 -10.05 18.08 1.26
C LEU A 332 -10.14 18.86 -0.04
N PRO A 333 -11.17 19.72 -0.20
CA PRO A 333 -11.31 20.57 -1.38
C PRO A 333 -10.18 21.61 -1.41
N ARG A 334 -9.55 21.76 -2.58
CA ARG A 334 -8.65 22.89 -2.84
C ARG A 334 -9.46 24.01 -3.48
N PRO A 335 -9.34 25.24 -3.00
CA PRO A 335 -10.04 26.36 -3.63
C PRO A 335 -9.51 26.59 -5.05
N GLU A 336 -10.41 26.85 -6.00
CA GLU A 336 -10.02 27.16 -7.40
C GLU A 336 -9.18 28.43 -7.49
N ARG A 337 -9.41 29.39 -6.60
CA ARG A 337 -8.68 30.65 -6.49
C ARG A 337 -8.26 30.85 -5.04
N PRO A 338 -7.12 30.32 -4.63
CA PRO A 338 -6.62 30.46 -3.27
C PRO A 338 -6.42 31.95 -2.93
N ARG A 339 -6.85 32.32 -1.74
CA ARG A 339 -6.54 33.64 -1.18
C ARG A 339 -5.14 33.61 -0.57
N GLU A 340 -4.45 34.75 -0.69
CA GLU A 340 -3.16 34.92 -0.02
C GLU A 340 -3.33 34.84 1.50
N ILE A 341 -2.36 34.21 2.14
CA ILE A 341 -2.32 34.09 3.59
C ILE A 341 -1.83 35.44 4.15
N PRO A 342 -2.62 36.11 4.99
CA PRO A 342 -2.22 37.37 5.58
C PRO A 342 -0.89 37.24 6.34
N ARG A 343 -0.01 38.22 6.19
CA ARG A 343 1.20 38.32 7.01
C ARG A 343 0.82 38.86 8.38
N GLY A 344 0.74 37.98 9.37
CA GLY A 344 0.22 38.33 10.70
C GLY A 344 -1.31 38.25 10.76
N GLY A 345 -1.87 38.78 11.82
CA GLY A 345 -3.30 38.76 12.11
C GLY A 345 -3.70 37.62 13.04
N ASP A 346 -4.81 37.80 13.70
CA ASP A 346 -5.34 36.89 14.68
C ASP A 346 -5.89 35.64 14.01
N ILE A 347 -5.85 34.50 14.71
CA ILE A 347 -6.58 33.30 14.31
C ILE A 347 -7.87 33.24 15.13
N GLU A 348 -9.00 33.25 14.43
CA GLU A 348 -10.31 33.26 15.03
C GLU A 348 -11.09 31.99 14.71
N LEU A 349 -11.52 31.30 15.74
CA LEU A 349 -12.50 30.23 15.66
C LEU A 349 -13.86 30.82 15.99
N ARG A 350 -14.85 30.64 15.11
CA ARG A 350 -16.21 31.18 15.26
C ARG A 350 -17.23 30.06 15.19
N ASP A 351 -17.87 29.78 16.31
CA ASP A 351 -18.88 28.71 16.49
C ASP A 351 -18.44 27.39 15.89
N VAL A 352 -17.21 26.92 16.23
CA VAL A 352 -16.61 25.73 15.63
C VAL A 352 -17.18 24.47 16.27
N TRP A 353 -17.85 23.67 15.44
CA TRP A 353 -18.34 22.33 15.78
C TRP A 353 -17.57 21.29 14.98
N PHE A 354 -17.19 20.18 15.61
CA PHE A 354 -16.48 19.12 14.92
C PHE A 354 -16.78 17.74 15.49
N ARG A 355 -16.95 16.77 14.58
CA ARG A 355 -16.97 15.31 14.82
C ARG A 355 -16.27 14.59 13.68
N TYR A 356 -15.62 13.47 13.97
CA TYR A 356 -14.85 12.72 12.97
C TYR A 356 -15.71 12.03 11.92
N SER A 357 -16.94 11.64 12.26
CA SER A 357 -17.96 11.14 11.31
C SER A 357 -19.36 11.48 11.81
N GLU A 358 -20.36 11.28 10.96
CA GLU A 358 -21.76 11.56 11.33
C GLU A 358 -22.25 10.75 12.52
N ASP A 359 -21.74 9.53 12.68
CA ASP A 359 -22.11 8.60 13.75
C ASP A 359 -21.31 8.81 15.04
N HIS A 360 -20.23 9.62 15.00
CA HIS A 360 -19.39 9.88 16.17
C HIS A 360 -19.95 11.02 17.03
N PRO A 361 -19.67 11.00 18.35
CA PRO A 361 -20.02 12.11 19.22
C PRO A 361 -19.30 13.39 18.83
N TRP A 362 -19.90 14.51 19.18
CA TRP A 362 -19.27 15.82 19.01
C TRP A 362 -18.03 15.94 19.88
N ILE A 363 -16.89 16.28 19.28
CA ILE A 363 -15.62 16.52 19.97
C ILE A 363 -15.47 18.00 20.30
N LEU A 364 -15.84 18.90 19.38
CA LEU A 364 -15.92 20.34 19.63
C LEU A 364 -17.37 20.79 19.45
N ARG A 365 -17.81 21.72 20.33
CA ARG A 365 -19.22 22.09 20.45
C ARG A 365 -19.37 23.61 20.59
N GLY A 366 -19.36 24.33 19.47
CA GLY A 366 -19.50 25.78 19.46
C GLY A 366 -18.30 26.48 20.12
N VAL A 367 -17.09 26.18 19.63
CA VAL A 367 -15.87 26.79 20.16
C VAL A 367 -15.67 28.16 19.53
N ASP A 368 -15.69 29.20 20.40
CA ASP A 368 -15.32 30.58 20.08
C ASP A 368 -13.99 30.92 20.77
N LEU A 369 -12.95 31.13 19.96
CA LEU A 369 -11.61 31.39 20.44
C LEU A 369 -10.87 32.32 19.49
N THR A 370 -10.18 33.33 20.05
CA THR A 370 -9.22 34.15 19.31
C THR A 370 -7.81 33.87 19.84
N ILE A 371 -6.89 33.57 18.94
CA ILE A 371 -5.45 33.49 19.19
C ILE A 371 -4.85 34.78 18.66
N PRO A 372 -4.49 35.75 19.53
CA PRO A 372 -3.99 37.04 19.08
C PRO A 372 -2.62 36.90 18.39
N HIS A 373 -2.38 37.72 17.40
CA HIS A 373 -1.09 37.76 16.72
C HIS A 373 0.05 38.10 17.69
N GLY A 374 1.16 37.36 17.60
CA GLY A 374 2.33 37.57 18.44
C GLY A 374 2.20 37.05 19.89
N SER A 375 1.06 36.48 20.27
CA SER A 375 0.79 35.97 21.61
C SER A 375 1.02 34.48 21.75
N CYS A 376 1.37 34.06 22.98
CA CYS A 376 1.40 32.67 23.39
C CYS A 376 0.07 32.28 24.03
N VAL A 377 -0.71 31.45 23.36
CA VAL A 377 -1.95 30.90 23.91
C VAL A 377 -1.70 29.48 24.40
N ALA A 378 -2.01 29.19 25.65
CA ALA A 378 -1.95 27.84 26.21
C ALA A 378 -3.34 27.20 26.23
N LEU A 379 -3.44 25.97 25.71
CA LEU A 379 -4.65 25.19 25.71
C LEU A 379 -4.57 24.07 26.74
N VAL A 380 -5.44 24.13 27.74
CA VAL A 380 -5.48 23.23 28.90
C VAL A 380 -6.81 22.47 28.91
N GLY A 381 -6.84 21.31 29.54
CA GLY A 381 -8.05 20.51 29.73
C GLY A 381 -7.73 19.03 29.90
N LEU A 382 -8.70 18.26 30.35
CA LEU A 382 -8.57 16.82 30.53
C LEU A 382 -8.33 16.09 29.21
N ASN A 383 -7.89 14.83 29.30
CA ASN A 383 -7.77 13.99 28.11
C ASN A 383 -9.15 13.81 27.46
N GLY A 384 -9.20 13.91 26.13
CA GLY A 384 -10.47 13.85 25.38
C GLY A 384 -11.23 15.18 25.26
N ALA A 385 -10.77 16.28 25.89
CA ALA A 385 -11.44 17.59 25.81
C ALA A 385 -11.43 18.25 24.40
N GLY A 386 -10.71 17.68 23.44
CA GLY A 386 -10.67 18.19 22.05
C GLY A 386 -9.42 18.99 21.68
N LYS A 387 -8.39 19.06 22.55
CA LYS A 387 -7.15 19.85 22.31
C LYS A 387 -6.42 19.47 21.04
N SER A 388 -6.06 18.21 20.87
CA SER A 388 -5.36 17.72 19.66
C SER A 388 -6.25 17.78 18.42
N THR A 389 -7.57 17.69 18.57
CA THR A 389 -8.54 17.90 17.48
C THR A 389 -8.51 19.35 17.00
N LEU A 390 -8.42 20.30 17.90
CA LEU A 390 -8.30 21.73 17.56
C LEU A 390 -7.00 21.99 16.78
N VAL A 391 -5.88 21.37 17.16
CA VAL A 391 -4.63 21.43 16.40
C VAL A 391 -4.80 20.87 14.98
N LYS A 392 -5.45 19.70 14.83
CA LYS A 392 -5.72 19.11 13.52
C LYS A 392 -6.54 20.04 12.61
N LEU A 393 -7.50 20.76 13.17
CA LEU A 393 -8.30 21.75 12.45
C LEU A 393 -7.47 22.99 12.05
N LEU A 394 -6.61 23.49 12.94
CA LEU A 394 -5.71 24.62 12.66
C LEU A 394 -4.69 24.29 11.56
N CYS A 395 -4.18 23.04 11.53
CA CYS A 395 -3.32 22.54 10.46
C CYS A 395 -4.10 22.21 9.18
N ARG A 396 -5.42 22.40 9.17
CA ARG A 396 -6.32 21.99 8.10
C ARG A 396 -6.09 20.55 7.66
N PHE A 397 -5.91 19.64 8.64
CA PHE A 397 -5.95 18.19 8.40
C PHE A 397 -7.39 17.67 8.34
N TYR A 398 -8.31 18.45 8.92
CA TYR A 398 -9.76 18.31 8.87
C TYR A 398 -10.37 19.70 8.68
N GLU A 399 -11.59 19.74 8.20
CA GLU A 399 -12.42 20.94 8.19
C GLU A 399 -13.48 20.87 9.29
N PRO A 400 -13.86 21.99 9.91
CA PRO A 400 -14.93 22.01 10.90
C PRO A 400 -16.24 21.53 10.27
N THR A 401 -17.02 20.75 11.04
CA THR A 401 -18.36 20.27 10.60
C THR A 401 -19.31 21.46 10.45
N SER A 402 -19.20 22.47 11.34
CA SER A 402 -19.92 23.74 11.26
C SER A 402 -19.05 24.86 11.85
N GLY A 403 -19.38 26.09 11.54
CA GLY A 403 -18.59 27.25 11.91
C GLY A 403 -17.44 27.54 10.96
N SER A 404 -16.50 28.37 11.37
CA SER A 404 -15.34 28.77 10.55
C SER A 404 -14.09 29.01 11.39
N ILE A 405 -12.93 28.78 10.78
CA ILE A 405 -11.62 29.16 11.33
C ILE A 405 -11.02 30.15 10.35
N ARG A 406 -10.63 31.32 10.85
CA ARG A 406 -10.11 32.41 10.04
C ARG A 406 -8.73 32.83 10.52
N TRP A 407 -7.85 33.15 9.62
CA TRP A 407 -6.55 33.74 9.92
C TRP A 407 -6.46 35.11 9.24
N GLY A 408 -6.28 36.17 10.03
CA GLY A 408 -6.29 37.55 9.53
C GLY A 408 -7.57 37.89 8.75
N GLY A 409 -8.72 37.35 9.17
CA GLY A 409 -10.03 37.53 8.53
C GLY A 409 -10.33 36.63 7.35
N VAL A 410 -9.34 35.89 6.78
CA VAL A 410 -9.53 34.94 5.68
C VAL A 410 -9.84 33.55 6.24
N ASP A 411 -10.87 32.87 5.73
CA ASP A 411 -11.21 31.50 6.12
C ASP A 411 -10.12 30.52 5.64
N LEU A 412 -9.72 29.57 6.50
CA LEU A 412 -8.71 28.57 6.14
C LEU A 412 -9.11 27.73 4.93
N ARG A 413 -10.42 27.57 4.67
CA ARG A 413 -10.94 26.86 3.50
C ARG A 413 -10.64 27.57 2.18
N ASP A 414 -10.48 28.90 2.21
CA ASP A 414 -10.15 29.72 1.04
C ASP A 414 -8.64 29.77 0.75
N MET A 415 -7.79 29.21 1.62
CA MET A 415 -6.34 29.16 1.46
C MET A 415 -5.89 27.84 0.83
N ASP A 416 -4.76 27.83 0.11
CA ASP A 416 -4.14 26.57 -0.29
C ASP A 416 -3.57 25.84 0.93
N PRO A 417 -3.87 24.53 1.13
CA PRO A 417 -3.41 23.78 2.30
C PRO A 417 -1.88 23.70 2.43
N ASP A 418 -1.17 23.62 1.30
CA ASP A 418 0.29 23.49 1.31
C ASP A 418 0.93 24.84 1.68
N ASP A 419 0.37 25.94 1.19
CA ASP A 419 0.80 27.30 1.55
C ASP A 419 0.54 27.60 3.02
N LEU A 420 -0.65 27.25 3.52
CA LEU A 420 -1.01 27.37 4.94
C LEU A 420 0.00 26.62 5.81
N ARG A 421 0.28 25.37 5.49
CA ARG A 421 1.20 24.53 6.27
C ARG A 421 2.65 25.00 6.22
N ARG A 422 3.06 25.67 5.14
CA ARG A 422 4.39 26.31 5.11
C ARG A 422 4.53 27.44 6.12
N ARG A 423 3.43 28.07 6.53
CA ARG A 423 3.40 29.13 7.55
C ARG A 423 3.28 28.61 8.98
N LEU A 424 3.10 27.29 9.14
CA LEU A 424 2.98 26.64 10.44
C LEU A 424 4.26 25.86 10.77
N GLY A 425 4.77 26.03 11.99
CA GLY A 425 5.71 25.11 12.62
C GLY A 425 4.96 24.26 13.64
N ALA A 426 5.13 22.94 13.63
CA ALA A 426 4.41 22.08 14.58
C ALA A 426 5.32 21.00 15.16
N VAL A 427 5.19 20.77 16.47
CA VAL A 427 5.67 19.57 17.16
C VAL A 427 4.45 18.85 17.71
N PHE A 428 4.21 17.64 17.22
CA PHE A 428 3.12 16.79 17.69
C PHE A 428 3.60 15.85 18.80
N GLN A 429 2.67 15.39 19.62
CA GLN A 429 2.96 14.44 20.71
C GLN A 429 3.49 13.10 20.16
N ASP A 430 2.96 12.65 19.01
CA ASP A 430 3.29 11.43 18.29
C ASP A 430 4.27 11.69 17.12
N TYR A 431 5.34 12.43 17.38
CA TYR A 431 6.35 12.74 16.36
C TYR A 431 6.95 11.49 15.73
N MET A 432 7.23 11.55 14.43
CA MET A 432 7.82 10.45 13.67
C MET A 432 9.34 10.37 13.87
N SER A 433 9.83 9.16 14.14
CA SER A 433 11.25 8.80 14.08
C SER A 433 11.52 8.21 12.70
N TYR A 434 12.12 9.01 11.80
CA TYR A 434 12.44 8.54 10.45
C TYR A 434 13.73 7.74 10.45
N ASP A 435 13.75 6.65 9.68
CA ASP A 435 14.95 5.86 9.38
C ASP A 435 15.88 6.61 8.41
N PHE A 436 16.34 7.77 8.82
CA PHE A 436 17.20 8.70 8.07
C PHE A 436 18.44 9.06 8.88
N THR A 437 19.39 9.80 8.29
CA THR A 437 20.48 10.41 9.03
C THR A 437 19.97 11.46 10.01
N ALA A 438 20.79 11.84 11.00
CA ALA A 438 20.42 12.89 11.94
C ALA A 438 20.17 14.23 11.23
N ALA A 439 20.97 14.54 10.20
CA ALA A 439 20.77 15.74 9.38
C ALA A 439 19.43 15.72 8.64
N GLU A 440 19.13 14.62 7.95
CA GLU A 440 17.87 14.47 7.20
C GLU A 440 16.66 14.50 8.13
N ASN A 441 16.76 13.88 9.32
CA ASN A 441 15.69 13.92 10.32
C ASN A 441 15.32 15.35 10.74
N ILE A 442 16.27 16.26 10.78
CA ILE A 442 16.01 17.69 11.00
C ILE A 442 15.56 18.34 9.69
N GLY A 443 16.28 18.03 8.58
CA GLY A 443 16.09 18.63 7.27
C GLY A 443 14.69 18.49 6.69
N VAL A 444 13.99 17.36 6.97
CA VAL A 444 12.59 17.17 6.52
C VAL A 444 11.61 18.21 7.09
N GLY A 445 12.02 19.02 8.06
CA GLY A 445 11.24 20.16 8.54
C GLY A 445 11.05 21.25 7.48
N ASP A 446 12.06 21.46 6.62
CA ASP A 446 12.04 22.39 5.50
C ASP A 446 12.84 21.79 4.34
N LEU A 447 12.16 21.19 3.35
CA LEU A 447 12.80 20.52 2.23
C LEU A 447 13.67 21.47 1.37
N ALA A 448 13.38 22.77 1.38
CA ALA A 448 14.22 23.75 0.70
C ALA A 448 15.60 23.92 1.40
N ALA A 449 15.67 23.58 2.69
CA ALA A 449 16.88 23.66 3.50
C ALA A 449 17.50 22.29 3.82
N ILE A 450 17.02 21.19 3.25
CA ILE A 450 17.47 19.82 3.59
C ILE A 450 18.97 19.61 3.35
N GLY A 451 19.56 20.31 2.38
CA GLY A 451 21.00 20.31 2.10
C GLY A 451 21.79 21.38 2.84
N ASP A 452 21.13 22.28 3.56
CA ASP A 452 21.79 23.40 4.25
C ASP A 452 22.24 23.00 5.65
N ARG A 453 23.48 22.53 5.74
CA ARG A 453 24.09 22.05 6.99
C ARG A 453 24.11 23.13 8.09
N GLU A 454 24.33 24.38 7.73
CA GLU A 454 24.43 25.48 8.70
C GLU A 454 23.06 25.77 9.36
N ARG A 455 22.01 25.83 8.56
CA ARG A 455 20.63 25.95 9.07
C ARG A 455 20.24 24.76 9.93
N ILE A 456 20.57 23.53 9.52
CA ILE A 456 20.32 22.31 10.28
C ILE A 456 21.01 22.34 11.65
N VAL A 457 22.30 22.69 11.68
CA VAL A 457 23.07 22.82 12.93
C VAL A 457 22.50 23.91 13.82
N THR A 458 22.10 25.03 13.24
CA THR A 458 21.49 26.13 13.99
C THR A 458 20.16 25.69 14.62
N ALA A 459 19.31 24.97 13.90
CA ALA A 459 18.07 24.43 14.43
C ALA A 459 18.33 23.40 15.56
N ALA A 460 19.33 22.53 15.39
CA ALA A 460 19.74 21.57 16.41
C ALA A 460 20.25 22.24 17.69
N ARG A 461 21.03 23.33 17.59
CA ARG A 461 21.47 24.14 18.73
C ARG A 461 20.31 24.78 19.46
N ARG A 462 19.36 25.37 18.70
CA ARG A 462 18.15 25.97 19.28
C ARG A 462 17.31 24.93 20.04
N ALA A 463 17.20 23.71 19.50
CA ALA A 463 16.48 22.61 20.14
C ALA A 463 17.25 21.93 21.27
N GLY A 464 18.56 22.18 21.42
CA GLY A 464 19.41 21.56 22.44
C GLY A 464 19.80 20.11 22.15
N VAL A 465 19.89 19.74 20.86
CA VAL A 465 20.29 18.40 20.44
C VAL A 465 21.63 18.36 19.73
N ASP A 466 22.26 19.51 19.40
CA ASP A 466 23.52 19.61 18.68
C ASP A 466 24.66 18.81 19.34
N ASP A 467 24.83 18.96 20.67
CA ASP A 467 25.88 18.22 21.41
C ASP A 467 25.68 16.72 21.40
N VAL A 468 24.43 16.26 21.36
CA VAL A 468 24.10 14.84 21.25
C VAL A 468 24.45 14.33 19.87
N VAL A 469 24.02 15.05 18.82
CA VAL A 469 24.25 14.67 17.44
C VAL A 469 25.74 14.67 17.10
N ARG A 470 26.51 15.66 17.55
CA ARG A 470 27.96 15.73 17.33
C ARG A 470 28.74 14.57 17.95
N ARG A 471 28.21 13.98 19.03
CA ARG A 471 28.82 12.81 19.69
C ARG A 471 28.48 11.49 19.05
N LEU A 472 27.59 11.46 18.06
CA LEU A 472 27.32 10.26 17.28
C LEU A 472 28.54 9.89 16.42
N PRO A 473 28.72 8.62 16.06
CA PRO A 473 29.93 8.14 15.34
C PRO A 473 30.28 8.95 14.09
N HIS A 474 29.29 9.34 13.30
CA HIS A 474 29.45 10.18 12.10
C HIS A 474 28.78 11.55 12.26
N GLY A 475 28.52 12.01 13.50
CA GLY A 475 27.85 13.26 13.77
C GLY A 475 26.49 13.35 13.08
N TYR A 476 26.27 14.40 12.33
CA TYR A 476 25.02 14.64 11.60
C TYR A 476 24.74 13.63 10.47
N ASP A 477 25.75 12.92 9.99
CA ASP A 477 25.62 11.93 8.93
C ASP A 477 25.39 10.51 9.48
N THR A 478 25.26 10.37 10.80
CA THR A 478 24.94 9.11 11.45
C THR A 478 23.50 8.71 11.10
N MET A 479 23.31 7.49 10.59
CA MET A 479 22.01 6.90 10.37
C MET A 479 21.35 6.57 11.72
N LEU A 480 20.12 7.03 11.92
CA LEU A 480 19.36 6.82 13.17
C LEU A 480 18.45 5.58 13.12
N SER A 481 18.87 4.57 12.37
CA SER A 481 18.16 3.30 12.21
C SER A 481 19.14 2.21 11.80
N ARG A 482 18.76 0.97 12.08
CA ARG A 482 19.46 -0.23 11.59
C ARG A 482 18.74 -0.96 10.47
N SER A 483 17.68 -0.38 9.91
CA SER A 483 16.82 -1.05 8.92
C SER A 483 17.48 -1.22 7.55
N PHE A 484 18.49 -0.44 7.20
CA PHE A 484 19.06 -0.36 5.84
C PHE A 484 20.50 -0.89 5.70
N PHE A 485 21.03 -1.52 6.74
CA PHE A 485 22.41 -2.04 6.70
C PHE A 485 22.48 -3.43 6.07
N GLY A 486 23.52 -3.61 5.24
CA GLY A 486 23.89 -4.92 4.71
C GLY A 486 24.53 -5.81 5.78
N GLU A 487 24.72 -7.12 5.46
CA GLU A 487 25.32 -8.07 6.40
C GLU A 487 26.75 -7.67 6.84
N ALA A 488 27.51 -6.99 5.98
CA ALA A 488 28.87 -6.54 6.27
C ALA A 488 28.94 -5.39 7.30
N GLU A 489 27.85 -4.64 7.47
CA GLU A 489 27.77 -3.48 8.37
C GLU A 489 27.04 -3.80 9.69
N LYS A 490 26.51 -5.01 9.81
CA LYS A 490 25.62 -5.43 10.89
C LYS A 490 26.29 -5.41 12.27
N ASP A 491 27.59 -5.68 12.31
CA ASP A 491 28.41 -5.75 13.54
C ASP A 491 29.22 -4.48 13.79
N ASP A 492 29.16 -3.48 12.91
CA ASP A 492 29.84 -2.20 13.11
C ASP A 492 29.04 -1.30 14.06
N PRO A 493 29.54 -1.04 15.29
CA PRO A 493 28.83 -0.20 16.27
C PRO A 493 28.71 1.27 15.83
N SER A 494 29.45 1.71 14.81
CA SER A 494 29.35 3.05 14.24
C SER A 494 28.15 3.20 13.29
N THR A 495 27.56 2.08 12.83
CA THR A 495 26.43 2.08 11.92
C THR A 495 25.11 1.93 12.70
N GLY A 496 24.22 2.90 12.55
CA GLY A 496 22.86 2.87 13.10
C GLY A 496 22.77 3.00 14.62
N VAL A 497 22.52 4.19 15.08
CA VAL A 497 22.36 4.51 16.50
C VAL A 497 20.91 4.77 16.84
N PHE A 498 20.44 4.21 17.97
CA PHE A 498 19.14 4.52 18.53
C PHE A 498 19.25 5.65 19.54
N LEU A 499 18.44 6.69 19.35
CA LEU A 499 18.32 7.78 20.29
C LEU A 499 17.33 7.44 21.41
N SER A 500 17.52 8.01 22.60
CA SER A 500 16.50 7.95 23.66
C SER A 500 15.25 8.74 23.27
N GLY A 501 14.10 8.47 23.91
CA GLY A 501 12.85 9.20 23.65
C GLY A 501 13.02 10.72 23.75
N GLY A 502 13.71 11.21 24.80
CA GLY A 502 13.98 12.63 24.97
C GLY A 502 14.94 13.22 23.93
N GLN A 503 15.86 12.43 23.38
CA GLN A 503 16.72 12.87 22.27
C GLN A 503 15.93 12.97 20.98
N TRP A 504 15.06 12.00 20.70
CA TRP A 504 14.12 12.04 19.58
C TRP A 504 13.18 13.25 19.63
N GLN A 505 12.66 13.56 20.81
CA GLN A 505 11.79 14.72 20.98
C GLN A 505 12.50 16.03 20.68
N ARG A 506 13.75 16.22 21.16
CA ARG A 506 14.55 17.39 20.80
C ARG A 506 14.90 17.44 19.32
N LEU A 507 15.07 16.28 18.68
CA LEU A 507 15.25 16.22 17.23
C LEU A 507 13.98 16.65 16.48
N ALA A 508 12.80 16.21 16.94
CA ALA A 508 11.50 16.64 16.40
C ALA A 508 11.29 18.15 16.60
N LEU A 509 11.73 18.69 17.74
CA LEU A 509 11.72 20.13 17.98
C LEU A 509 12.67 20.87 17.00
N ALA A 510 13.88 20.36 16.76
CA ALA A 510 14.81 20.92 15.78
C ALA A 510 14.19 20.96 14.37
N ARG A 511 13.43 19.93 14.00
CA ARG A 511 12.67 19.84 12.75
C ARG A 511 11.67 21.00 12.61
N ALA A 512 10.91 21.28 13.65
CA ALA A 512 9.97 22.40 13.65
C ALA A 512 10.68 23.77 13.62
N LEU A 513 11.82 23.89 14.31
CA LEU A 513 12.60 25.11 14.39
C LEU A 513 13.44 25.41 13.13
N LEU A 514 13.61 24.45 12.23
CA LEU A 514 14.25 24.66 10.93
C LEU A 514 13.40 25.59 10.04
N ARG A 515 12.10 25.65 10.25
CA ARG A 515 11.17 26.58 9.57
C ARG A 515 11.27 27.97 10.15
N ASP A 516 12.33 28.70 9.79
CA ASP A 516 12.55 30.07 10.31
C ASP A 516 11.46 31.08 9.95
N GLY A 517 10.69 30.84 8.90
CA GLY A 517 9.63 31.72 8.40
C GLY A 517 8.20 31.36 8.84
N CYS A 518 8.01 30.50 9.83
CA CYS A 518 6.66 30.19 10.30
C CYS A 518 6.07 31.36 11.11
N ASP A 519 4.81 31.70 10.84
CA ASP A 519 4.08 32.76 11.56
C ASP A 519 3.46 32.22 12.86
N VAL A 520 3.11 30.92 12.88
CA VAL A 520 2.46 30.26 14.00
C VAL A 520 3.19 29.00 14.38
N MET A 521 3.51 28.85 15.65
CA MET A 521 4.13 27.66 16.21
C MET A 521 3.16 26.87 17.08
N ILE A 522 2.91 25.62 16.75
CA ILE A 522 2.07 24.71 17.51
C ILE A 522 2.97 23.71 18.24
N LEU A 523 2.80 23.65 19.56
CA LEU A 523 3.60 22.81 20.45
C LEU A 523 2.66 21.90 21.26
N ASP A 524 2.49 20.66 20.80
CA ASP A 524 1.66 19.67 21.49
C ASP A 524 2.55 18.78 22.36
N GLU A 525 2.52 19.03 23.66
CA GLU A 525 3.32 18.37 24.70
C GLU A 525 4.83 18.31 24.41
N PRO A 526 5.50 19.43 24.15
CA PRO A 526 6.88 19.46 23.65
C PRO A 526 7.92 18.93 24.63
N SER A 527 7.56 18.63 25.87
CA SER A 527 8.44 18.11 26.93
C SER A 527 8.01 16.74 27.46
N ALA A 528 7.09 16.04 26.79
CA ALA A 528 6.65 14.70 27.21
C ALA A 528 7.84 13.72 27.25
N GLY A 529 8.02 12.99 28.34
CA GLY A 529 9.09 11.99 28.48
C GLY A 529 10.51 12.54 28.70
N LEU A 530 10.66 13.85 28.93
CA LEU A 530 11.92 14.45 29.35
C LEU A 530 12.09 14.36 30.87
N ASP A 531 13.36 14.23 31.31
CA ASP A 531 13.70 14.47 32.73
C ASP A 531 13.54 15.95 33.10
N ALA A 532 13.46 16.25 34.38
CA ALA A 532 13.16 17.60 34.89
C ALA A 532 14.18 18.67 34.42
N GLN A 533 15.46 18.30 34.25
CA GLN A 533 16.50 19.21 33.79
C GLN A 533 16.37 19.50 32.29
N ALA A 534 16.18 18.47 31.48
CA ALA A 534 15.97 18.61 30.04
C ALA A 534 14.67 19.35 29.73
N GLU A 535 13.63 19.10 30.50
CA GLU A 535 12.35 19.81 30.43
C GLU A 535 12.53 21.31 30.68
N HIS A 536 13.15 21.68 31.80
CA HIS A 536 13.41 23.08 32.14
C HIS A 536 14.19 23.79 31.00
N GLU A 537 15.20 23.14 30.46
CA GLU A 537 16.01 23.70 29.38
C GLU A 537 15.21 23.87 28.10
N VAL A 538 14.37 22.89 27.73
CA VAL A 538 13.49 22.98 26.54
C VAL A 538 12.50 24.14 26.72
N HIS A 539 11.86 24.26 27.88
CA HIS A 539 10.92 25.35 28.13
C HIS A 539 11.60 26.73 28.12
N ARG A 540 12.78 26.85 28.72
CA ARG A 540 13.56 28.08 28.69
C ARG A 540 13.89 28.50 27.26
N ARG A 541 14.32 27.56 26.39
CA ARG A 541 14.62 27.79 24.99
C ARG A 541 13.36 28.14 24.19
N LEU A 542 12.27 27.40 24.38
CA LEU A 542 11.00 27.66 23.71
C LEU A 542 10.46 29.04 24.03
N ARG A 543 10.65 29.53 25.27
CA ARG A 543 10.27 30.88 25.69
C ARG A 543 10.98 31.96 24.87
N LEU A 544 12.30 31.83 24.71
CA LEU A 544 13.09 32.76 23.92
C LEU A 544 12.72 32.73 22.43
N LEU A 545 12.35 31.55 21.92
CA LEU A 545 11.98 31.34 20.50
C LEU A 545 10.57 31.81 20.17
N ARG A 546 9.67 31.83 21.14
CA ARG A 546 8.27 32.27 21.01
C ARG A 546 8.11 33.79 21.15
N ALA A 547 9.07 34.48 21.72
CA ALA A 547 8.96 35.93 21.97
C ALA A 547 8.63 36.68 20.68
N GLY A 548 7.46 37.33 20.64
CA GLY A 548 6.95 38.06 19.47
C GLY A 548 6.39 37.21 18.35
N ARG A 549 6.23 35.89 18.53
CA ARG A 549 5.61 34.96 17.55
C ARG A 549 4.31 34.40 18.09
N THR A 550 3.32 34.25 17.22
CA THR A 550 2.08 33.56 17.58
C THR A 550 2.38 32.10 17.90
N SER A 551 1.98 31.62 19.06
CA SER A 551 2.18 30.22 19.44
C SER A 551 0.98 29.65 20.17
N LEU A 552 0.66 28.38 19.87
CA LEU A 552 -0.31 27.56 20.58
C LEU A 552 0.44 26.47 21.33
N LEU A 553 0.37 26.50 22.65
CA LEU A 553 0.99 25.52 23.54
C LEU A 553 -0.07 24.61 24.13
N ILE A 554 0.04 23.32 23.90
CA ILE A 554 -0.74 22.31 24.62
C ILE A 554 0.18 21.65 25.63
N SER A 555 -0.19 21.73 26.88
CA SER A 555 0.55 21.07 27.94
C SER A 555 -0.37 20.71 29.09
N HIS A 556 -0.16 19.54 29.66
CA HIS A 556 -0.75 19.16 30.92
C HIS A 556 0.12 19.59 32.11
N ARG A 557 1.33 20.13 31.85
CA ARG A 557 2.27 20.63 32.89
C ARG A 557 2.02 22.11 33.13
N LEU A 558 1.33 22.41 34.22
CA LEU A 558 0.83 23.76 34.50
C LEU A 558 1.93 24.77 34.81
N GLY A 559 3.14 24.33 35.22
CA GLY A 559 4.31 25.19 35.33
C GLY A 559 4.70 25.91 34.05
N THR A 560 4.49 25.22 32.89
CA THR A 560 4.77 25.78 31.56
C THR A 560 3.64 26.68 31.06
N VAL A 561 2.41 26.31 31.39
CA VAL A 561 1.19 27.03 31.00
C VAL A 561 1.09 28.39 31.65
N ARG A 562 1.61 28.52 32.91
CA ARG A 562 1.61 29.75 33.68
C ARG A 562 2.18 30.98 32.97
N GLU A 563 3.12 30.73 32.05
CA GLU A 563 3.84 31.79 31.33
C GLU A 563 3.19 32.19 29.99
N ALA A 564 2.02 31.65 29.67
CA ALA A 564 1.27 32.02 28.48
C ALA A 564 0.55 33.36 28.67
N ASP A 565 0.44 34.14 27.61
CA ASP A 565 -0.28 35.41 27.60
C ASP A 565 -1.78 35.20 27.78
N LEU A 566 -2.29 34.09 27.27
CA LEU A 566 -3.68 33.68 27.42
C LEU A 566 -3.75 32.18 27.67
N ILE A 567 -4.47 31.78 28.69
CA ILE A 567 -4.80 30.37 28.96
C ILE A 567 -6.26 30.14 28.62
N VAL A 568 -6.51 29.07 27.89
CA VAL A 568 -7.85 28.64 27.48
C VAL A 568 -8.09 27.22 28.01
N VAL A 569 -9.13 27.04 28.77
CA VAL A 569 -9.53 25.74 29.30
C VAL A 569 -10.62 25.16 28.46
N LEU A 570 -10.35 23.96 27.89
CA LEU A 570 -11.35 23.18 27.20
C LEU A 570 -11.92 22.10 28.11
N GLU A 571 -13.25 22.08 28.21
CA GLU A 571 -14.01 21.05 28.91
C GLU A 571 -15.20 20.64 28.07
N ASP A 572 -15.39 19.32 27.89
CA ASP A 572 -16.48 18.73 27.09
C ASP A 572 -16.65 19.35 25.69
N GLY A 573 -15.54 19.70 25.06
CA GLY A 573 -15.50 20.28 23.73
C GLY A 573 -15.89 21.76 23.65
N ARG A 574 -15.94 22.47 24.75
CA ARG A 574 -16.26 23.90 24.86
C ARG A 574 -15.15 24.68 25.55
N VAL A 575 -15.06 25.96 25.28
CA VAL A 575 -14.24 26.86 26.08
C VAL A 575 -14.96 27.14 27.41
N ALA A 576 -14.43 26.57 28.50
CA ALA A 576 -14.97 26.74 29.84
C ALA A 576 -14.47 28.03 30.50
N GLU A 577 -13.17 28.31 30.33
CA GLU A 577 -12.53 29.49 30.93
C GLU A 577 -11.45 30.04 29.99
N ARG A 578 -11.21 31.33 30.08
CA ARG A 578 -10.09 32.01 29.42
C ARG A 578 -9.60 33.18 30.26
N GLY A 579 -8.29 33.38 30.31
CA GLY A 579 -7.67 34.48 31.08
C GLY A 579 -6.19 34.24 31.30
N SER A 580 -5.54 35.13 32.01
CA SER A 580 -4.18 34.95 32.53
C SER A 580 -4.15 33.94 33.68
N HIS A 581 -2.97 33.44 34.03
CA HIS A 581 -2.77 32.54 35.15
C HIS A 581 -3.40 33.08 36.48
N ASP A 582 -3.10 34.35 36.79
CA ASP A 582 -3.55 34.96 38.03
C ASP A 582 -5.06 35.23 38.07
N GLU A 583 -5.66 35.54 36.93
CA GLU A 583 -7.12 35.70 36.78
C GLU A 583 -7.84 34.38 37.01
N LEU A 584 -7.38 33.32 36.35
CA LEU A 584 -8.00 32.00 36.44
C LEU A 584 -7.82 31.35 37.81
N LEU A 585 -6.70 31.59 38.49
CA LEU A 585 -6.53 31.16 39.89
C LEU A 585 -7.50 31.89 40.85
N ARG A 586 -7.72 33.20 40.64
CA ARG A 586 -8.66 33.99 41.46
C ARG A 586 -10.11 33.60 41.19
N ALA A 587 -10.43 33.18 39.96
CA ALA A 587 -11.77 32.72 39.60
C ALA A 587 -12.16 31.38 40.26
N ASP A 588 -11.20 30.65 40.78
CA ASP A 588 -11.37 29.35 41.49
C ASP A 588 -12.15 28.29 40.71
N GLY A 589 -12.04 28.32 39.38
CA GLY A 589 -12.75 27.46 38.44
C GLY A 589 -11.99 26.18 38.05
N PRO A 590 -12.31 25.57 36.90
CA PRO A 590 -11.67 24.38 36.35
C PRO A 590 -10.14 24.47 36.28
N TYR A 591 -9.57 25.62 35.87
CA TYR A 591 -8.13 25.84 35.86
C TYR A 591 -7.49 25.75 37.24
N ALA A 592 -8.06 26.45 38.22
CA ALA A 592 -7.55 26.45 39.57
C ALA A 592 -7.59 25.06 40.20
N LYS A 593 -8.63 24.26 39.91
CA LYS A 593 -8.73 22.86 40.36
C LYS A 593 -7.62 22.00 39.76
N LEU A 594 -7.41 22.08 38.45
CA LEU A 594 -6.34 21.35 37.77
C LEU A 594 -4.96 21.74 38.29
N PHE A 595 -4.74 23.04 38.55
CA PHE A 595 -3.48 23.56 39.07
C PHE A 595 -3.19 23.03 40.48
N ARG A 596 -4.19 23.01 41.37
CA ARG A 596 -4.02 22.46 42.73
C ARG A 596 -3.73 20.98 42.75
N LEU A 597 -4.46 20.19 41.95
CA LEU A 597 -4.22 18.75 41.84
C LEU A 597 -2.78 18.43 41.42
N GLN A 598 -2.23 19.20 40.47
CA GLN A 598 -0.83 19.02 40.09
C GLN A 598 0.15 19.49 41.17
N ALA A 599 -0.14 20.60 41.84
CA ALA A 599 0.71 21.14 42.93
C ALA A 599 0.74 20.21 44.14
N GLU A 600 -0.36 19.54 44.47
CA GLU A 600 -0.43 18.52 45.52
C GLU A 600 0.44 17.29 45.17
N GLY A 601 0.39 16.79 43.96
CA GLY A 601 1.25 15.68 43.50
C GLY A 601 2.76 15.98 43.66
N TYR A 602 3.17 17.22 43.38
CA TYR A 602 4.57 17.63 43.59
C TYR A 602 4.94 17.79 45.09
N ARG A 603 4.01 18.21 45.98
CA ARG A 603 4.26 18.32 47.42
C ARG A 603 4.39 16.96 48.09
N ASP A 604 3.58 15.98 47.69
CA ASP A 604 3.64 14.64 48.24
C ASP A 604 4.93 13.91 47.82
N GLU A 605 5.42 14.09 46.60
CA GLU A 605 6.72 13.55 46.17
C GLU A 605 7.89 14.13 46.97
N VAL A 606 7.90 15.45 47.23
CA VAL A 606 8.94 16.11 48.02
C VAL A 606 8.87 15.67 49.50
N ALA A 607 7.68 15.45 50.03
CA ALA A 607 7.49 14.97 51.40
C ALA A 607 7.92 13.52 51.61
N VAL A 608 7.82 12.68 50.58
CA VAL A 608 8.29 11.28 50.58
C VAL A 608 9.82 11.21 50.51
N ILE A 609 10.45 12.06 49.68
CA ILE A 609 11.92 12.09 49.53
C ILE A 609 12.59 12.68 50.78
N GLY A 610 11.94 13.59 51.49
CA GLY A 610 12.45 14.18 52.72
C GLY A 610 12.32 13.30 53.99
N ARG A 611 11.73 12.08 53.87
CA ARG A 611 11.53 11.13 54.99
C ARG A 611 12.41 9.87 54.91
N GLN A 612 13.43 9.86 54.09
CA GLN A 612 14.44 8.80 54.18
C GLN A 612 15.55 9.27 55.15
N PRO A 613 15.82 8.50 56.24
CA PRO A 613 16.82 8.81 57.23
C PRO A 613 18.26 8.66 56.69
#